data_344545e3ae3515aefbdaf7e2241fb655
#
_entry.id   344545e3ae3515aefbdaf7e2241fb655
#
_cell.length_a   1.000
_cell.length_b   1.000
_cell.length_c   1.000
_cell.angle_alpha   90.00
_cell.angle_beta   90.00
_cell.angle_gamma   90.00
#
_symmetry.space_group_name_H-M   'P 1'
#
loop_
_entity.id
_entity.type
_entity.pdbx_description
1 polymer ?
#
loop_
_entity_poly.entity_id
_entity_poly.type
_entity_poly.pdbx_seq_one_letter_code
_entity_poly.pdbx_strand_id
1 'polypeptide(L)'
;DVRLFKGGFPAQYGGRLSSVIDVRMKDGNNKKLSGSGGIGLITSRLTLEGPIGENTSFVVSGRRTYVDLITNAINKSQEDKPDFNKIPGYNFYDLNAKINTKLGEKDRIYLSGYFGKDQFALKDSTLDLGFSWGNATLTARWNHIFNNKLFANTSFIFSDYNYDISNEISGFSFSLGSK
;
A
#
# COMPACT_ATOMS: atom_id res chain seq x y z
N ASP A 1 13.50 -5.09 -2.39
CA ASP A 1 14.33 -5.71 -1.34
C ASP A 1 13.57 -5.64 -0.02
N VAL A 2 13.52 -6.76 0.70
CA VAL A 2 12.87 -6.87 2.01
C VAL A 2 13.88 -7.46 2.98
N ARG A 3 14.09 -6.77 4.11
CA ARG A 3 14.98 -7.22 5.18
C ARG A 3 14.18 -7.36 6.47
N LEU A 4 14.30 -8.50 7.11
CA LEU A 4 13.68 -8.78 8.39
C LEU A 4 14.74 -8.86 9.49
N PHE A 5 14.62 -8.00 10.49
CA PHE A 5 15.41 -8.04 11.71
C PHE A 5 14.54 -8.62 12.83
N LYS A 6 14.79 -9.85 13.24
CA LYS A 6 14.02 -10.58 14.26
C LYS A 6 14.40 -10.23 15.70
N GLY A 7 15.49 -9.50 15.89
CA GLY A 7 16.04 -9.07 17.18
C GLY A 7 17.40 -8.45 16.96
N GLY A 8 17.91 -7.66 17.93
CA GLY A 8 19.20 -7.02 17.80
C GLY A 8 19.32 -6.06 16.61
N PHE A 9 18.23 -5.38 16.26
CA PHE A 9 18.20 -4.46 15.13
C PHE A 9 19.04 -3.20 15.43
N PRO A 10 19.60 -2.56 14.39
CA PRO A 10 20.41 -1.35 14.54
C PRO A 10 19.68 -0.22 15.28
N ALA A 11 20.42 0.62 16.02
CA ALA A 11 19.87 1.70 16.83
C ALA A 11 19.03 2.73 16.07
N GLN A 12 19.20 2.82 14.74
CA GLN A 12 18.35 3.66 13.87
C GLN A 12 16.85 3.26 13.88
N TYR A 13 16.53 2.05 14.30
CA TYR A 13 15.16 1.56 14.45
C TYR A 13 14.68 1.53 15.91
N GLY A 14 15.21 2.43 16.75
CA GLY A 14 14.87 2.51 18.17
C GLY A 14 13.38 2.65 18.47
N GLY A 15 13.01 2.40 19.72
CA GLY A 15 11.62 2.53 20.20
C GLY A 15 10.70 1.37 19.81
N ARG A 16 11.24 0.22 19.40
CA ARG A 16 10.49 -1.00 19.05
C ARG A 16 10.90 -2.15 19.97
N LEU A 17 9.91 -3.01 20.29
CA LEU A 17 10.09 -4.16 21.20
C LEU A 17 10.11 -5.51 20.49
N SER A 18 9.76 -5.53 19.20
CA SER A 18 9.64 -6.78 18.43
C SER A 18 10.63 -6.79 17.25
N SER A 19 10.18 -7.19 16.08
CA SER A 19 10.97 -7.24 14.86
C SER A 19 10.78 -5.97 14.01
N VAL A 20 11.73 -5.72 13.11
CA VAL A 20 11.67 -4.65 12.11
C VAL A 20 11.70 -5.26 10.71
N ILE A 21 10.78 -4.83 9.86
CA ILE A 21 10.77 -5.14 8.43
C ILE A 21 11.15 -3.88 7.67
N ASP A 22 12.33 -3.88 7.04
CA ASP A 22 12.78 -2.81 6.14
C ASP A 22 12.40 -3.17 4.70
N VAL A 23 11.49 -2.41 4.11
CA VAL A 23 11.02 -2.61 2.74
C VAL A 23 11.54 -1.50 1.85
N ARG A 24 12.34 -1.87 0.84
CA ARG A 24 12.88 -0.94 -0.13
C ARG A 24 12.25 -1.13 -1.49
N MET A 25 11.57 -0.12 -1.97
CA MET A 25 11.00 -0.09 -3.31
C MET A 25 12.12 -0.01 -4.37
N LYS A 26 11.86 -0.57 -5.56
CA LYS A 26 12.72 -0.39 -6.73
C LYS A 26 12.83 1.09 -7.10
N ASP A 27 13.95 1.45 -7.73
CA ASP A 27 14.20 2.82 -8.21
C ASP A 27 13.61 3.10 -9.62
N GLY A 28 13.03 2.09 -10.24
CA GLY A 28 12.59 2.15 -11.63
C GLY A 28 13.72 1.87 -12.63
N ASN A 29 13.33 1.56 -13.86
CA ASN A 29 14.27 1.30 -14.94
C ASN A 29 14.84 2.63 -15.46
N ASN A 30 16.15 2.79 -15.47
CA ASN A 30 16.82 3.99 -15.97
C ASN A 30 17.28 3.89 -17.44
N LYS A 31 17.00 2.77 -18.13
CA LYS A 31 17.47 2.53 -19.50
C LYS A 31 16.35 2.62 -20.53
N LYS A 32 15.17 2.09 -20.21
CA LYS A 32 14.04 2.05 -21.13
C LYS A 32 12.71 2.07 -20.38
N LEU A 33 11.69 2.59 -21.03
CA LEU A 33 10.32 2.44 -20.58
C LEU A 33 9.94 0.97 -20.62
N SER A 34 9.43 0.45 -19.53
CA SER A 34 8.95 -0.92 -19.40
C SER A 34 7.69 -0.98 -18.56
N GLY A 35 6.86 -1.95 -18.89
CA GLY A 35 5.63 -2.21 -18.16
C GLY A 35 5.47 -3.70 -17.92
N SER A 36 4.87 -4.02 -16.80
CA SER A 36 4.45 -5.39 -16.48
C SER A 36 3.06 -5.35 -15.88
N GLY A 37 2.25 -6.31 -16.28
CA GLY A 37 0.89 -6.45 -15.77
C GLY A 37 0.52 -7.90 -15.60
N GLY A 38 -0.47 -8.15 -14.77
CA GLY A 38 -1.04 -9.47 -14.57
C GLY A 38 -2.48 -9.35 -14.10
N ILE A 39 -3.32 -10.22 -14.69
CA ILE A 39 -4.71 -10.38 -14.29
C ILE A 39 -4.83 -11.80 -13.78
N GLY A 40 -5.15 -11.95 -12.51
CA GLY A 40 -5.44 -13.23 -11.87
C GLY A 40 -6.93 -13.37 -11.57
N LEU A 41 -7.33 -14.48 -10.99
CA LEU A 41 -8.72 -14.73 -10.60
C LEU A 41 -9.21 -13.77 -9.50
N ILE A 42 -8.34 -13.31 -8.64
CA ILE A 42 -8.67 -12.55 -7.45
C ILE A 42 -8.12 -11.13 -7.50
N THR A 43 -7.01 -10.91 -8.21
CA THR A 43 -6.27 -9.64 -8.19
C THR A 43 -5.66 -9.31 -9.54
N SER A 44 -5.65 -8.02 -9.86
CA SER A 44 -4.87 -7.47 -10.99
C SER A 44 -3.79 -6.54 -10.47
N ARG A 45 -2.71 -6.45 -11.21
CA ARG A 45 -1.62 -5.50 -10.98
C ARG A 45 -1.10 -4.93 -12.28
N LEU A 46 -0.65 -3.69 -12.22
CA LEU A 46 0.03 -3.02 -13.31
C LEU A 46 1.22 -2.26 -12.75
N THR A 47 2.36 -2.36 -13.40
CA THR A 47 3.56 -1.59 -13.07
C THR A 47 4.12 -0.97 -14.34
N LEU A 48 4.42 0.32 -14.28
CA LEU A 48 5.11 1.08 -15.31
C LEU A 48 6.37 1.68 -14.72
N GLU A 49 7.48 1.56 -15.41
CA GLU A 49 8.75 2.13 -14.97
C GLU A 49 9.58 2.58 -16.17
N GLY A 50 10.38 3.60 -15.98
CA GLY A 50 11.22 4.11 -17.06
C GLY A 50 12.03 5.34 -16.68
N PRO A 51 12.89 5.80 -17.63
CA PRO A 51 13.63 7.03 -17.47
C PRO A 51 12.76 8.26 -17.79
N ILE A 52 13.05 9.36 -17.10
CA ILE A 52 12.61 10.73 -17.45
C ILE A 52 13.88 11.52 -17.72
N GLY A 53 14.32 11.53 -18.99
CA GLY A 53 15.63 12.07 -19.34
C GLY A 53 16.78 11.17 -18.86
N GLU A 54 17.98 11.75 -18.70
CA GLU A 54 19.20 10.99 -18.43
C GLU A 54 19.41 10.66 -16.95
N ASN A 55 18.94 11.53 -16.07
CA ASN A 55 19.28 11.49 -14.65
C ASN A 55 18.13 11.08 -13.73
N THR A 56 16.94 10.89 -14.28
CA THR A 56 15.72 10.61 -13.51
C THR A 56 15.08 9.29 -13.97
N SER A 57 14.60 8.50 -13.02
CA SER A 57 13.75 7.37 -13.31
C SER A 57 12.53 7.35 -12.42
N PHE A 58 11.48 6.71 -12.90
CA PHE A 58 10.24 6.53 -12.16
C PHE A 58 9.79 5.08 -12.16
N VAL A 59 8.99 4.75 -11.17
CA VAL A 59 8.17 3.55 -11.13
C VAL A 59 6.82 3.91 -10.52
N VAL A 60 5.75 3.44 -11.16
CA VAL A 60 4.38 3.52 -10.66
C VAL A 60 3.78 2.13 -10.74
N SER A 61 3.15 1.69 -9.67
CA SER A 61 2.46 0.40 -9.64
C SER A 61 1.13 0.52 -8.92
N GLY A 62 0.10 -0.09 -9.50
CA GLY A 62 -1.22 -0.21 -8.90
C GLY A 62 -1.64 -1.67 -8.83
N ARG A 63 -2.39 -2.00 -7.80
CA ARG A 63 -2.97 -3.32 -7.57
C ARG A 63 -4.38 -3.18 -7.02
N ARG A 64 -5.28 -4.06 -7.45
CA ARG A 64 -6.63 -4.19 -6.91
C ARG A 64 -7.02 -5.65 -6.83
N THR A 65 -7.69 -6.02 -5.75
CA THR A 65 -8.49 -7.26 -5.70
C THR A 65 -9.93 -6.97 -6.09
N TYR A 66 -10.62 -7.99 -6.55
CA TYR A 66 -12.03 -7.93 -6.92
C TYR A 66 -12.82 -9.14 -6.42
N VAL A 67 -12.44 -9.66 -5.27
CA VAL A 67 -13.19 -10.71 -4.56
C VAL A 67 -14.61 -10.26 -4.27
N ASP A 68 -14.80 -8.97 -3.94
CA ASP A 68 -16.08 -8.31 -3.74
C ASP A 68 -17.02 -8.47 -4.96
N LEU A 69 -16.49 -8.36 -6.18
CA LEU A 69 -17.30 -8.54 -7.40
C LEU A 69 -17.78 -9.97 -7.56
N ILE A 70 -16.92 -10.94 -7.22
CA ILE A 70 -17.25 -12.37 -7.30
C ILE A 70 -18.27 -12.74 -6.22
N THR A 71 -18.01 -12.34 -4.97
CA THR A 71 -18.92 -12.63 -3.85
C THR A 71 -20.28 -11.95 -4.03
N ASN A 72 -20.32 -10.72 -4.53
CA ASN A 72 -21.56 -10.01 -4.85
C ASN A 72 -22.36 -10.72 -5.97
N ALA A 73 -21.68 -11.21 -7.02
CA ALA A 73 -22.34 -11.97 -8.08
C ALA A 73 -22.93 -13.29 -7.55
N ILE A 74 -22.21 -14.01 -6.68
CA ILE A 74 -22.69 -15.22 -6.03
C ILE A 74 -23.87 -14.90 -5.11
N ASN A 75 -23.75 -13.90 -4.25
CA ASN A 75 -24.79 -13.49 -3.32
C ASN A 75 -26.08 -13.14 -4.06
N LYS A 76 -25.97 -12.37 -5.15
CA LYS A 76 -27.12 -12.02 -5.99
C LYS A 76 -27.77 -13.23 -6.66
N SER A 77 -26.99 -14.21 -7.10
CA SER A 77 -27.50 -15.42 -7.75
C SER A 77 -28.17 -16.40 -6.79
N GLN A 78 -27.96 -16.24 -5.49
CA GLN A 78 -28.46 -17.12 -4.44
C GLN A 78 -29.44 -16.40 -3.49
N GLU A 79 -29.81 -15.15 -3.77
CA GLU A 79 -30.63 -14.31 -2.89
C GLU A 79 -32.01 -14.89 -2.58
N ASP A 80 -32.57 -15.66 -3.51
CA ASP A 80 -33.89 -16.31 -3.38
C ASP A 80 -33.84 -17.60 -2.56
N LYS A 81 -32.69 -18.09 -2.12
CA LYS A 81 -32.56 -19.33 -1.36
C LYS A 81 -32.69 -19.08 0.14
N PRO A 82 -33.66 -19.68 0.84
CA PRO A 82 -33.95 -19.38 2.24
C PRO A 82 -32.80 -19.71 3.21
N ASP A 83 -31.92 -20.67 2.87
CA ASP A 83 -30.82 -21.12 3.71
C ASP A 83 -29.44 -20.59 3.27
N PHE A 84 -29.44 -19.62 2.35
CA PHE A 84 -28.16 -19.09 1.86
C PHE A 84 -27.60 -17.99 2.77
N ASN A 85 -26.47 -18.25 3.38
CA ASN A 85 -25.70 -17.25 4.12
C ASN A 85 -24.87 -16.41 3.15
N LYS A 86 -25.04 -15.09 3.20
CA LYS A 86 -24.27 -14.18 2.34
C LYS A 86 -22.78 -14.30 2.59
N ILE A 87 -22.03 -14.40 1.51
CA ILE A 87 -20.56 -14.47 1.56
C ILE A 87 -20.02 -13.05 1.77
N PRO A 88 -19.08 -12.84 2.72
CA PRO A 88 -18.47 -11.54 2.94
C PRO A 88 -17.78 -10.98 1.70
N GLY A 89 -17.92 -9.69 1.47
CA GLY A 89 -17.17 -8.98 0.46
C GLY A 89 -15.82 -8.51 1.01
N TYR A 90 -14.77 -8.71 0.24
CA TYR A 90 -13.44 -8.17 0.54
C TYR A 90 -12.80 -7.58 -0.71
N ASN A 91 -12.28 -6.37 -0.59
CA ASN A 91 -11.47 -5.77 -1.62
C ASN A 91 -10.33 -4.95 -1.00
N PHE A 92 -9.25 -4.86 -1.72
CA PHE A 92 -8.22 -3.87 -1.45
C PHE A 92 -7.68 -3.29 -2.76
N TYR A 93 -7.18 -2.08 -2.68
CA TYR A 93 -6.40 -1.48 -3.74
C TYR A 93 -5.23 -0.70 -3.16
N ASP A 94 -4.14 -0.70 -3.88
CA ASP A 94 -2.97 0.09 -3.54
C ASP A 94 -2.31 0.70 -4.77
N LEU A 95 -1.72 1.87 -4.55
CA LEU A 95 -0.94 2.61 -5.50
C LEU A 95 0.41 2.94 -4.88
N ASN A 96 1.48 2.64 -5.61
CA ASN A 96 2.83 3.00 -5.25
C ASN A 96 3.44 3.83 -6.37
N ALA A 97 4.12 4.91 -6.01
CA ALA A 97 4.87 5.71 -6.96
C ALA A 97 6.23 6.09 -6.37
N LYS A 98 7.27 6.08 -7.19
CA LYS A 98 8.58 6.55 -6.81
C LYS A 98 9.28 7.22 -7.98
N ILE A 99 9.90 8.34 -7.71
CA ILE A 99 10.79 9.05 -8.62
C ILE A 99 12.14 9.15 -7.93
N ASN A 100 13.22 8.93 -8.65
CA ASN A 100 14.54 9.24 -8.20
C ASN A 100 15.28 10.05 -9.26
N THR A 101 16.03 11.06 -8.82
CA THR A 101 16.81 11.93 -9.70
C THR A 101 18.19 12.18 -9.14
N LYS A 102 19.19 12.17 -10.02
CA LYS A 102 20.56 12.61 -9.71
C LYS A 102 20.68 14.09 -10.07
N LEU A 103 21.03 14.92 -9.09
CA LEU A 103 21.32 16.34 -9.26
C LEU A 103 22.84 16.58 -9.30
N GLY A 104 23.53 15.91 -10.23
CA GLY A 104 24.99 15.91 -10.31
C GLY A 104 25.62 14.70 -9.64
N GLU A 105 26.91 14.82 -9.27
CA GLU A 105 27.69 13.70 -8.73
C GLU A 105 27.48 13.45 -7.23
N LYS A 106 27.08 14.47 -6.50
CA LYS A 106 27.02 14.45 -5.03
C LYS A 106 25.61 14.37 -4.47
N ASP A 107 24.59 14.70 -5.26
CA ASP A 107 23.22 14.83 -4.81
C ASP A 107 22.27 13.86 -5.49
N ARG A 108 21.44 13.22 -4.70
CA ARG A 108 20.36 12.37 -5.20
C ARG A 108 19.09 12.60 -4.39
N ILE A 109 17.99 12.83 -5.09
CA ILE A 109 16.66 13.00 -4.49
C ILE A 109 15.79 11.81 -4.84
N TYR A 110 15.04 11.35 -3.85
CA TYR A 110 13.99 10.34 -3.98
C TYR A 110 12.68 10.91 -3.46
N LEU A 111 11.65 10.78 -4.25
CA LEU A 111 10.27 11.05 -3.84
C LEU A 111 9.48 9.76 -4.00
N SER A 112 8.82 9.31 -2.96
CA SER A 112 7.98 8.11 -3.00
C SER A 112 6.67 8.32 -2.26
N GLY A 113 5.60 7.79 -2.84
CA GLY A 113 4.26 7.80 -2.26
C GLY A 113 3.65 6.41 -2.28
N TYR A 114 2.86 6.16 -1.28
CA TYR A 114 2.00 4.98 -1.15
C TYR A 114 0.60 5.43 -0.78
N PHE A 115 -0.39 4.81 -1.38
CA PHE A 115 -1.78 4.93 -1.00
C PHE A 115 -2.42 3.55 -1.08
N GLY A 116 -3.10 3.14 -0.02
CA GLY A 116 -3.79 1.86 0.01
C GLY A 116 -5.04 1.91 0.88
N LYS A 117 -6.04 1.12 0.51
CA LYS A 117 -7.26 0.94 1.28
C LYS A 117 -7.73 -0.50 1.18
N ASP A 118 -8.08 -1.04 2.32
CA ASP A 118 -8.68 -2.36 2.50
C ASP A 118 -10.11 -2.18 3.01
N GLN A 119 -11.03 -3.00 2.52
CA GLN A 119 -12.44 -2.98 2.88
C GLN A 119 -12.97 -4.40 3.00
N PHE A 120 -13.58 -4.67 4.12
CA PHE A 120 -14.33 -5.88 4.41
C PHE A 120 -15.77 -5.51 4.74
N ALA A 121 -16.72 -6.20 4.17
CA ALA A 121 -18.13 -6.03 4.46
C ALA A 121 -18.85 -7.39 4.53
N LEU A 122 -19.56 -7.60 5.59
CA LEU A 122 -20.49 -8.70 5.78
C LEU A 122 -21.87 -8.11 6.04
N LYS A 123 -22.81 -8.38 5.14
CA LYS A 123 -24.20 -7.94 5.26
C LYS A 123 -25.12 -9.15 5.26
N ASP A 124 -25.76 -9.37 6.37
CA ASP A 124 -26.79 -10.39 6.53
C ASP A 124 -28.08 -9.74 7.06
N SER A 125 -29.17 -10.51 7.13
CA SER A 125 -30.50 -10.06 7.60
C SER A 125 -30.49 -9.50 9.03
N THR A 126 -29.54 -9.93 9.87
CA THR A 126 -29.44 -9.59 11.30
C THR A 126 -28.16 -8.86 11.65
N LEU A 127 -27.14 -8.87 10.77
CA LEU A 127 -25.81 -8.34 11.05
C LEU A 127 -25.27 -7.58 9.84
N ASP A 128 -24.94 -6.31 10.01
CA ASP A 128 -24.15 -5.52 9.07
C ASP A 128 -22.81 -5.18 9.73
N LEU A 129 -21.74 -5.82 9.29
CA LEU A 129 -20.39 -5.62 9.79
C LEU A 129 -19.51 -5.04 8.69
N GLY A 130 -19.03 -3.83 8.90
CA GLY A 130 -18.07 -3.15 8.04
C GLY A 130 -16.74 -2.93 8.74
N PHE A 131 -15.65 -3.19 8.03
CA PHE A 131 -14.31 -2.91 8.50
C PHE A 131 -13.47 -2.38 7.37
N SER A 132 -12.92 -1.18 7.53
CA SER A 132 -12.00 -0.61 6.54
C SER A 132 -10.79 0.03 7.21
N TRP A 133 -9.66 -0.06 6.56
CA TRP A 133 -8.46 0.70 6.94
C TRP A 133 -7.73 1.19 5.70
N GLY A 134 -7.07 2.32 5.85
CA GLY A 134 -6.31 2.95 4.79
C GLY A 134 -5.03 3.58 5.30
N ASN A 135 -4.08 3.70 4.41
CA ASN A 135 -2.84 4.39 4.70
C ASN A 135 -2.37 5.18 3.48
N ALA A 136 -1.97 6.42 3.72
CA ALA A 136 -1.30 7.26 2.74
C ALA A 136 0.06 7.69 3.29
N THR A 137 1.13 7.45 2.54
CA THR A 137 2.47 7.89 2.93
C THR A 137 3.15 8.67 1.82
N LEU A 138 3.90 9.68 2.20
CA LEU A 138 4.77 10.43 1.32
C LEU A 138 6.16 10.50 1.97
N THR A 139 7.19 10.15 1.21
CA THR A 139 8.57 10.23 1.66
C THR A 139 9.40 10.99 0.64
N ALA A 140 10.05 12.06 1.10
CA ALA A 140 11.09 12.76 0.37
C ALA A 140 12.44 12.48 1.03
N ARG A 141 13.42 12.02 0.27
CA ARG A 141 14.77 11.74 0.77
C ARG A 141 15.79 12.45 -0.10
N TRP A 142 16.72 13.13 0.54
CA TRP A 142 17.87 13.72 -0.07
C TRP A 142 19.14 13.07 0.45
N ASN A 143 19.95 12.54 -0.46
CA ASN A 143 21.26 11.99 -0.18
C ASN A 143 22.30 12.98 -0.70
N HIS A 144 23.22 13.40 0.17
CA HIS A 144 24.31 14.31 -0.18
C HIS A 144 25.67 13.72 0.24
N ILE A 145 26.64 13.79 -0.66
CA ILE A 145 28.02 13.38 -0.42
C ILE A 145 28.88 14.62 -0.25
N PHE A 146 29.27 14.94 0.99
CA PHE A 146 30.15 16.06 1.28
C PHE A 146 31.57 15.78 0.78
N ASN A 147 32.09 14.60 1.12
CA ASN A 147 33.40 14.11 0.72
C ASN A 147 33.49 12.59 0.86
N ASN A 148 34.67 11.98 0.62
CA ASN A 148 34.87 10.53 0.66
C ASN A 148 34.66 9.88 2.04
N LYS A 149 34.53 10.68 3.12
CA LYS A 149 34.36 10.19 4.49
C LYS A 149 33.00 10.60 5.10
N LEU A 150 32.32 11.57 4.50
CA LEU A 150 31.09 12.12 5.05
C LEU A 150 29.98 12.18 4.01
N PHE A 151 28.87 11.59 4.32
CA PHE A 151 27.62 11.70 3.57
C PHE A 151 26.43 11.92 4.52
N ALA A 152 25.36 12.49 4.01
CA ALA A 152 24.10 12.67 4.72
C ALA A 152 22.94 12.07 3.97
N ASN A 153 21.99 11.49 4.73
CA ASN A 153 20.69 11.06 4.26
C ASN A 153 19.63 11.79 5.08
N THR A 154 18.97 12.77 4.46
CA THR A 154 17.88 13.51 5.09
C THR A 154 16.56 12.98 4.54
N SER A 155 15.63 12.64 5.42
CA SER A 155 14.32 12.14 5.02
C SER A 155 13.21 12.91 5.71
N PHE A 156 12.22 13.34 4.92
CA PHE A 156 10.94 13.81 5.39
C PHE A 156 9.91 12.75 5.10
N ILE A 157 9.12 12.36 6.11
CA ILE A 157 8.13 11.31 6.01
C ILE A 157 6.81 11.86 6.54
N PHE A 158 5.78 11.76 5.72
CA PHE A 158 4.39 11.99 6.11
C PHE A 158 3.64 10.66 6.04
N SER A 159 2.81 10.38 7.03
CA SER A 159 1.96 9.19 7.06
C SER A 159 0.61 9.57 7.65
N ASP A 160 -0.45 9.19 6.96
CA ASP A 160 -1.83 9.30 7.40
C ASP A 160 -2.46 7.91 7.39
N TYR A 161 -2.94 7.48 8.54
CA TYR A 161 -3.59 6.18 8.73
C TYR A 161 -4.98 6.39 9.26
N ASN A 162 -5.96 5.81 8.57
CA ASN A 162 -7.34 5.85 8.99
C ASN A 162 -7.93 4.43 9.06
N TYR A 163 -8.87 4.25 9.95
CA TYR A 163 -9.67 3.03 10.03
C TYR A 163 -11.11 3.38 10.38
N ASP A 164 -12.02 2.53 9.98
CA ASP A 164 -13.43 2.60 10.28
C ASP A 164 -13.96 1.21 10.59
N ILE A 165 -14.70 1.08 11.66
CA ILE A 165 -15.39 -0.14 12.07
C ILE A 165 -16.84 0.21 12.29
N SER A 166 -17.72 -0.41 11.54
CA SER A 166 -19.17 -0.27 11.67
C SER A 166 -19.81 -1.61 12.00
N ASN A 167 -20.74 -1.59 12.91
CA ASN A 167 -21.53 -2.75 13.32
C ASN A 167 -22.98 -2.34 13.52
N GLU A 168 -23.91 -3.00 12.87
CA GLU A 168 -25.34 -2.82 13.06
C GLU A 168 -25.96 -4.20 13.32
N ILE A 169 -26.58 -4.35 14.49
CA ILE A 169 -27.25 -5.57 14.92
C ILE A 169 -28.68 -5.21 15.33
N SER A 170 -29.67 -5.72 14.61
CA SER A 170 -31.10 -5.61 14.96
C SER A 170 -31.56 -4.20 15.34
N GLY A 171 -31.12 -3.16 14.61
CA GLY A 171 -31.49 -1.77 14.82
C GLY A 171 -30.60 -0.99 15.80
N PHE A 172 -29.57 -1.60 16.36
CA PHE A 172 -28.51 -0.91 17.11
C PHE A 172 -27.28 -0.73 16.20
N SER A 173 -26.89 0.51 15.94
CA SER A 173 -25.71 0.83 15.16
C SER A 173 -24.58 1.33 16.07
N PHE A 174 -23.38 0.82 15.85
CA PHE A 174 -22.13 1.29 16.46
C PHE A 174 -21.11 1.54 15.37
N SER A 175 -20.47 2.72 15.40
CA SER A 175 -19.35 3.01 14.51
C SER A 175 -18.19 3.57 15.32
N LEU A 176 -16.99 3.11 15.01
CA LEU A 176 -15.73 3.60 15.56
C LEU A 176 -14.79 3.87 14.39
N GLY A 177 -14.29 5.10 14.31
CA GLY A 177 -13.34 5.47 13.27
C GLY A 177 -12.34 6.49 13.79
N SER A 178 -11.17 6.52 13.19
CA SER A 178 -10.16 7.54 13.36
C SER A 178 -9.81 8.14 12.01
N LYS A 179 -9.74 9.47 11.95
CA LYS A 179 -9.19 10.23 10.83
C LYS A 179 -7.87 10.85 11.22
#